data_7b4c9694430603a18b4eb3ad15d9b53a
#
_entry.id   7b4c9694430603a18b4eb3ad15d9b53a
#
_cell.length_a   1.000
_cell.length_b   1.000
_cell.length_c   1.000
_cell.angle_alpha   90.00
_cell.angle_beta   90.00
_cell.angle_gamma   90.00
#
_symmetry.space_group_name_H-M   'P 1'
#
loop_
_entity.id
_entity.type
_entity.pdbx_description
1 polymer ?
#
loop_
_entity_poly.entity_id
_entity_poly.type
_entity_poly.pdbx_seq_one_letter_code
_entity_poly.pdbx_strand_id
1 'polypeptide(L)'
;MQDKFTPGFVPVAVSDKIEQVDAMDFIVLNLGHACTVNPWGHRDISSPFIRLYYIKQGRAVLHLPEGDMEATAGHMYLIPSYVPHSYECEPGFDFYYHFVFQWLERGVSVFQTYDFPYQVRSNEATQLLFENYCNLYPQLNLPSQDAAKFDAHPSYREYVQAYMQMAHYERLQLHGLVEILFSYFVKHAKQRAVMSDSRMAGLMKYVQEHMEEPLSTEELAQQACVTKCHLIRMFRSALGMTPLRYITQCKVQHAQTLLLRTELSVKQVGEAVGFKDISYFIRLFRRQLGFTPQEYREKLIG
;
A
#
# COMPACT_ATOMS: atom_id res chain seq x y z
N MET A 1 -30.50 15.74 47.22
CA MET A 1 -30.43 14.44 46.53
C MET A 1 -29.58 14.65 45.30
N GLN A 2 -28.26 14.44 45.42
CA GLN A 2 -27.31 14.66 44.34
C GLN A 2 -26.95 13.28 43.82
N ASP A 3 -27.41 12.96 42.60
CA ASP A 3 -27.01 11.76 41.88
C ASP A 3 -25.57 11.93 41.35
N LYS A 4 -24.65 11.16 41.93
CA LYS A 4 -23.28 11.03 41.46
C LYS A 4 -23.27 10.04 40.32
N PHE A 5 -23.29 10.54 39.09
CA PHE A 5 -22.88 9.76 37.93
C PHE A 5 -21.34 9.74 37.87
N THR A 6 -20.73 8.67 38.30
CA THR A 6 -19.32 8.40 38.06
C THR A 6 -19.25 7.41 36.91
N PRO A 7 -18.84 7.82 35.69
CA PRO A 7 -18.59 6.86 34.65
C PRO A 7 -17.30 6.11 35.01
N GLY A 8 -17.41 4.86 35.33
CA GLY A 8 -16.26 3.98 35.45
C GLY A 8 -15.62 3.75 34.05
N PHE A 9 -14.71 4.63 33.67
CA PHE A 9 -13.84 4.39 32.54
C PHE A 9 -12.82 3.33 32.98
N VAL A 10 -13.01 2.09 32.57
CA VAL A 10 -11.98 1.08 32.67
C VAL A 10 -11.11 1.24 31.42
N PRO A 11 -9.85 1.73 31.56
CA PRO A 11 -8.96 1.77 30.42
C PRO A 11 -8.69 0.33 29.98
N VAL A 12 -9.24 -0.06 28.83
CA VAL A 12 -8.79 -1.27 28.14
C VAL A 12 -7.35 -0.98 27.74
N ALA A 13 -6.40 -1.74 28.28
CA ALA A 13 -5.02 -1.68 27.85
C ALA A 13 -5.00 -2.03 26.36
N VAL A 14 -4.97 -0.99 25.53
CA VAL A 14 -4.67 -1.10 24.10
C VAL A 14 -3.20 -1.50 24.03
N SER A 15 -2.93 -2.62 23.45
CA SER A 15 -1.57 -3.12 23.22
C SER A 15 -0.84 -2.11 22.32
N ASP A 16 0.11 -1.36 22.86
CA ASP A 16 0.93 -0.30 22.24
C ASP A 16 1.85 -0.81 21.09
N LYS A 17 1.40 -1.79 20.32
CA LYS A 17 2.28 -2.55 19.41
C LYS A 17 2.40 -2.01 17.99
N ILE A 18 1.67 -0.97 17.60
CA ILE A 18 1.71 -0.47 16.21
C ILE A 18 1.85 1.05 16.18
N GLU A 19 2.92 1.59 16.77
CA GLU A 19 3.23 3.04 16.74
C GLU A 19 3.44 3.61 15.33
N GLN A 20 3.77 2.77 14.34
CA GLN A 20 4.04 3.22 12.96
C GLN A 20 2.77 3.35 12.09
N VAL A 21 1.61 2.93 12.58
CA VAL A 21 0.35 3.04 11.84
C VAL A 21 -0.24 4.46 11.95
N ASP A 22 0.09 5.19 13.00
CA ASP A 22 -0.42 6.55 13.26
C ASP A 22 0.04 7.61 12.25
N ALA A 23 1.00 7.29 11.38
CA ALA A 23 1.55 8.19 10.37
C ALA A 23 1.26 7.74 8.93
N MET A 24 0.20 6.94 8.70
CA MET A 24 -0.14 6.51 7.35
C MET A 24 -0.91 7.59 6.61
N ASP A 25 -0.28 8.08 5.56
CA ASP A 25 -0.88 9.01 4.62
C ASP A 25 -1.45 8.20 3.43
N PHE A 26 -2.75 8.28 3.20
CA PHE A 26 -3.43 7.56 2.13
C PHE A 26 -4.00 8.51 1.08
N ILE A 27 -3.84 8.16 -0.17
CA ILE A 27 -4.53 8.78 -1.31
C ILE A 27 -5.54 7.78 -1.85
N VAL A 28 -6.81 8.14 -1.84
CA VAL A 28 -7.84 7.33 -2.50
C VAL A 28 -7.78 7.58 -4.00
N LEU A 29 -7.43 6.55 -4.76
CA LEU A 29 -7.38 6.62 -6.22
C LEU A 29 -8.76 6.43 -6.82
N ASN A 30 -9.43 5.37 -6.39
CA ASN A 30 -10.75 4.98 -6.86
C ASN A 30 -11.54 4.34 -5.75
N LEU A 31 -12.83 4.49 -5.84
CA LEU A 31 -13.80 3.71 -5.09
C LEU A 31 -15.04 3.51 -5.95
N GLY A 32 -15.71 2.40 -5.76
CA GLY A 32 -16.90 2.10 -6.55
C GLY A 32 -17.53 0.77 -6.20
N HIS A 33 -18.55 0.47 -6.94
CA HIS A 33 -19.37 -0.74 -6.84
C HIS A 33 -19.38 -1.45 -8.19
N ALA A 34 -19.27 -2.76 -8.17
CA ALA A 34 -19.30 -3.59 -9.37
C ALA A 34 -20.08 -4.87 -9.14
N CYS A 35 -20.79 -5.32 -10.19
CA CYS A 35 -21.46 -6.61 -10.21
C CYS A 35 -21.14 -7.31 -11.53
N THR A 36 -20.64 -8.53 -11.46
CA THR A 36 -20.29 -9.32 -12.64
C THR A 36 -21.52 -9.94 -13.27
N VAL A 37 -21.75 -9.67 -14.55
CA VAL A 37 -22.85 -10.30 -15.32
C VAL A 37 -22.41 -11.64 -15.90
N ASN A 38 -21.15 -11.74 -16.32
CA ASN A 38 -20.52 -12.92 -16.91
C ASN A 38 -19.33 -13.37 -16.05
N PRO A 39 -18.84 -14.62 -16.21
CA PRO A 39 -17.57 -15.00 -15.59
C PRO A 39 -16.48 -14.00 -15.93
N TRP A 40 -15.78 -13.53 -14.93
CA TRP A 40 -14.79 -12.47 -15.08
C TRP A 40 -13.54 -12.78 -14.26
N GLY A 41 -12.39 -12.52 -14.81
CA GLY A 41 -11.13 -12.76 -14.13
C GLY A 41 -9.96 -12.06 -14.79
N HIS A 42 -8.90 -11.89 -14.01
CA HIS A 42 -7.62 -11.37 -14.48
C HIS A 42 -6.47 -12.14 -13.87
N ARG A 43 -5.39 -12.26 -14.63
CA ARG A 43 -4.18 -12.99 -14.23
C ARG A 43 -2.99 -12.05 -14.13
N ASP A 44 -2.04 -12.42 -13.26
CA ASP A 44 -0.73 -11.78 -13.13
C ASP A 44 -0.78 -10.27 -12.83
N ILE A 45 -1.73 -9.87 -11.96
CA ILE A 45 -1.89 -8.48 -11.54
C ILE A 45 -0.85 -8.18 -10.46
N SER A 46 -0.20 -7.03 -10.57
CA SER A 46 0.67 -6.46 -9.53
C SER A 46 0.58 -4.95 -9.58
N SER A 47 -0.12 -4.37 -8.64
CA SER A 47 -0.42 -2.92 -8.62
C SER A 47 0.42 -2.18 -7.58
N PRO A 48 0.82 -0.93 -7.83
CA PRO A 48 1.56 -0.12 -6.87
C PRO A 48 0.69 0.44 -5.74
N PHE A 49 -0.58 0.09 -5.70
CA PHE A 49 -1.56 0.54 -4.71
C PHE A 49 -2.20 -0.63 -3.98
N ILE A 50 -2.77 -0.33 -2.84
CA ILE A 50 -3.52 -1.24 -1.99
C ILE A 50 -4.92 -1.42 -2.57
N ARG A 51 -5.41 -2.64 -2.58
CA ARG A 51 -6.78 -2.95 -2.97
C ARG A 51 -7.57 -3.37 -1.74
N LEU A 52 -8.63 -2.62 -1.42
CA LEU A 52 -9.62 -2.97 -0.41
C LEU A 52 -10.91 -3.35 -1.11
N TYR A 53 -11.47 -4.49 -0.72
CA TYR A 53 -12.74 -4.97 -1.23
C TYR A 53 -13.71 -5.27 -0.10
N TYR A 54 -14.99 -5.06 -0.31
CA TYR A 54 -16.07 -5.61 0.48
C TYR A 54 -16.96 -6.45 -0.44
N ILE A 55 -17.17 -7.72 -0.10
CA ILE A 55 -18.00 -8.62 -0.88
C ILE A 55 -19.43 -8.60 -0.34
N LYS A 56 -20.35 -8.12 -1.16
CA LYS A 56 -21.77 -8.03 -0.84
C LYS A 56 -22.49 -9.33 -1.12
N GLN A 57 -22.20 -9.97 -2.26
CA GLN A 57 -22.85 -11.20 -2.71
C GLN A 57 -21.97 -11.98 -3.69
N GLY A 58 -22.19 -13.30 -3.78
CA GLY A 58 -21.50 -14.16 -4.74
C GLY A 58 -20.14 -14.65 -4.22
N ARG A 59 -19.36 -15.23 -5.14
CA ARG A 59 -18.04 -15.84 -4.87
C ARG A 59 -17.03 -15.46 -5.91
N ALA A 60 -15.78 -15.35 -5.46
CA ALA A 60 -14.62 -15.28 -6.33
C ALA A 60 -13.48 -16.09 -5.72
N VAL A 61 -12.53 -16.53 -6.54
CA VAL A 61 -11.29 -17.14 -6.09
C VAL A 61 -10.16 -16.13 -6.30
N LEU A 62 -9.42 -15.83 -5.24
CA LEU A 62 -8.20 -15.04 -5.26
C LEU A 62 -7.01 -16.00 -5.23
N HIS A 63 -6.17 -15.96 -6.27
CA HIS A 63 -4.91 -16.70 -6.33
C HIS A 63 -3.80 -15.79 -5.81
N LEU A 64 -3.34 -16.06 -4.59
CA LEU A 64 -2.32 -15.29 -3.88
C LEU A 64 -1.01 -16.09 -3.81
N PRO A 65 0.15 -15.47 -3.54
CA PRO A 65 1.42 -16.19 -3.40
C PRO A 65 1.40 -17.30 -2.36
N GLU A 66 0.58 -17.15 -1.32
CA GLU A 66 0.43 -18.12 -0.22
C GLU A 66 -0.56 -19.24 -0.53
N GLY A 67 -1.29 -19.16 -1.63
CA GLY A 67 -2.30 -20.11 -2.09
C GLY A 67 -3.63 -19.46 -2.45
N ASP A 68 -4.57 -20.30 -2.85
CA ASP A 68 -5.91 -19.87 -3.24
C ASP A 68 -6.77 -19.52 -2.03
N MET A 69 -7.54 -18.45 -2.15
CA MET A 69 -8.48 -17.98 -1.14
C MET A 69 -9.84 -17.70 -1.78
N GLU A 70 -10.89 -18.24 -1.17
CA GLU A 70 -12.25 -17.92 -1.59
C GLU A 70 -12.69 -16.58 -1.02
N ALA A 71 -13.09 -15.65 -1.90
CA ALA A 71 -13.70 -14.39 -1.53
C ALA A 71 -15.21 -14.54 -1.44
N THR A 72 -15.76 -14.35 -0.22
CA THR A 72 -17.16 -14.61 0.11
C THR A 72 -17.86 -13.40 0.70
N ALA A 73 -19.18 -13.34 0.60
CA ALA A 73 -20.02 -12.29 1.15
C ALA A 73 -19.78 -12.06 2.65
N GLY A 74 -19.95 -10.82 3.09
CA GLY A 74 -19.81 -10.42 4.49
C GLY A 74 -18.38 -10.30 4.99
N HIS A 75 -17.41 -10.24 4.06
CA HIS A 75 -15.99 -10.06 4.38
C HIS A 75 -15.38 -8.89 3.61
N MET A 76 -14.36 -8.31 4.22
CA MET A 76 -13.45 -7.37 3.56
C MET A 76 -12.14 -8.07 3.23
N TYR A 77 -11.54 -7.66 2.12
CA TYR A 77 -10.28 -8.19 1.60
C TYR A 77 -9.29 -7.07 1.38
N LEU A 78 -8.03 -7.31 1.75
CA LEU A 78 -6.91 -6.41 1.60
C LEU A 78 -5.83 -7.08 0.77
N ILE A 79 -5.51 -6.54 -0.40
CA ILE A 79 -4.35 -6.95 -1.18
C ILE A 79 -3.34 -5.80 -1.11
N PRO A 80 -2.17 -6.02 -0.47
CA PRO A 80 -1.11 -5.01 -0.39
C PRO A 80 -0.56 -4.63 -1.76
N SER A 81 0.02 -3.45 -1.86
CA SER A 81 0.74 -3.01 -3.05
C SER A 81 1.85 -4.00 -3.43
N TYR A 82 2.04 -4.21 -4.73
CA TYR A 82 3.05 -5.10 -5.33
C TYR A 82 2.91 -6.60 -5.00
N VAL A 83 1.82 -7.04 -4.38
CA VAL A 83 1.52 -8.46 -4.22
C VAL A 83 0.97 -8.99 -5.55
N PRO A 84 1.68 -9.94 -6.21
CA PRO A 84 1.17 -10.59 -7.41
C PRO A 84 -0.07 -11.41 -7.07
N HIS A 85 -1.13 -11.24 -7.84
CA HIS A 85 -2.35 -12.00 -7.63
C HIS A 85 -3.12 -12.17 -8.93
N SER A 86 -4.03 -13.14 -8.94
CA SER A 86 -5.03 -13.34 -9.98
C SER A 86 -6.38 -13.53 -9.32
N TYR A 87 -7.45 -13.36 -10.05
CA TYR A 87 -8.77 -13.66 -9.54
C TYR A 87 -9.72 -14.15 -10.64
N GLU A 88 -10.67 -14.98 -10.21
CA GLU A 88 -11.75 -15.52 -11.04
C GLU A 88 -13.07 -15.32 -10.30
N CYS A 89 -14.02 -14.62 -10.91
CA CYS A 89 -15.32 -14.28 -10.35
C CYS A 89 -16.44 -15.03 -11.06
N GLU A 90 -17.38 -15.54 -10.31
CA GLU A 90 -18.61 -16.11 -10.84
C GLU A 90 -19.58 -15.00 -11.30
N PRO A 91 -20.55 -15.28 -12.20
CA PRO A 91 -21.64 -14.36 -12.49
C PRO A 91 -22.43 -14.02 -11.23
N GLY A 92 -22.82 -12.76 -11.07
CA GLY A 92 -23.52 -12.29 -9.87
C GLY A 92 -22.59 -12.00 -8.68
N PHE A 93 -21.27 -11.97 -8.89
CA PHE A 93 -20.34 -11.49 -7.87
C PHE A 93 -20.48 -9.99 -7.74
N ASP A 94 -20.96 -9.56 -6.58
CA ASP A 94 -21.34 -8.17 -6.25
C ASP A 94 -20.42 -7.66 -5.14
N PHE A 95 -19.66 -6.60 -5.42
CA PHE A 95 -18.61 -6.12 -4.53
C PHE A 95 -18.35 -4.62 -4.64
N TYR A 96 -17.88 -4.04 -3.55
CA TYR A 96 -17.31 -2.70 -3.50
C TYR A 96 -15.79 -2.77 -3.52
N TYR A 97 -15.15 -1.77 -4.12
CA TYR A 97 -13.70 -1.66 -4.18
C TYR A 97 -13.22 -0.26 -3.80
N HIS A 98 -12.12 -0.18 -3.07
CA HIS A 98 -11.36 1.03 -2.81
C HIS A 98 -9.91 0.78 -3.16
N PHE A 99 -9.36 1.56 -4.07
CA PHE A 99 -7.95 1.50 -4.46
C PHE A 99 -7.23 2.69 -3.84
N VAL A 100 -6.22 2.36 -3.04
CA VAL A 100 -5.59 3.31 -2.14
C VAL A 100 -4.09 3.29 -2.33
N PHE A 101 -3.51 4.45 -2.60
CA PHE A 101 -2.07 4.60 -2.63
C PHE A 101 -1.58 4.97 -1.23
N GLN A 102 -0.63 4.21 -0.69
CA GLN A 102 0.03 4.57 0.55
C GLN A 102 1.12 5.59 0.26
N TRP A 103 0.97 6.76 0.84
CA TRP A 103 1.99 7.79 0.79
C TRP A 103 3.08 7.48 1.83
N LEU A 104 4.34 7.47 1.41
CA LEU A 104 5.45 7.05 2.26
C LEU A 104 6.43 8.20 2.49
N GLU A 105 6.32 8.90 3.62
CA GLU A 105 7.26 9.99 3.93
C GLU A 105 8.71 9.51 4.03
N ARG A 106 8.94 8.28 4.50
CA ARG A 106 10.27 7.69 4.68
C ARG A 106 10.50 6.42 3.87
N GLY A 107 9.73 6.19 2.82
CA GLY A 107 9.96 5.09 1.87
C GLY A 107 9.72 3.67 2.39
N VAL A 108 9.10 3.49 3.57
CA VAL A 108 8.82 2.17 4.14
C VAL A 108 7.33 1.95 4.27
N SER A 109 6.84 0.95 3.54
CA SER A 109 5.44 0.54 3.65
C SER A 109 5.21 -0.24 4.95
N VAL A 110 4.07 -0.02 5.59
CA VAL A 110 3.60 -0.78 6.74
C VAL A 110 3.58 -2.30 6.46
N PHE A 111 3.38 -2.70 5.21
CA PHE A 111 3.43 -4.09 4.76
C PHE A 111 4.84 -4.71 4.76
N GLN A 112 5.88 -3.91 4.92
CA GLN A 112 7.24 -4.42 5.12
C GLN A 112 7.51 -4.75 6.60
N THR A 113 6.79 -4.11 7.50
CA THR A 113 6.94 -4.26 8.95
C THR A 113 5.95 -5.27 9.55
N TYR A 114 4.74 -5.32 8.99
CA TYR A 114 3.66 -6.15 9.51
C TYR A 114 3.07 -7.06 8.42
N ASP A 115 2.67 -8.26 8.84
CA ASP A 115 1.84 -9.17 8.07
C ASP A 115 0.37 -8.90 8.42
N PHE A 116 -0.39 -8.50 7.42
CA PHE A 116 -1.83 -8.28 7.54
C PHE A 116 -2.57 -9.48 7.01
N PRO A 117 -3.72 -9.86 7.62
CA PRO A 117 -4.58 -10.87 7.02
C PRO A 117 -5.13 -10.34 5.69
N TYR A 118 -5.24 -11.20 4.69
CA TYR A 118 -5.91 -10.86 3.44
C TYR A 118 -7.42 -10.69 3.58
N GLN A 119 -8.01 -11.31 4.61
CA GLN A 119 -9.44 -11.34 4.86
C GLN A 119 -9.76 -10.99 6.31
N VAL A 120 -10.78 -10.16 6.50
CA VAL A 120 -11.40 -9.90 7.82
C VAL A 120 -12.92 -9.89 7.68
N ARG A 121 -13.60 -10.26 8.78
CA ARG A 121 -15.06 -10.21 8.81
C ARG A 121 -15.52 -8.75 8.83
N SER A 122 -16.51 -8.42 7.98
CA SER A 122 -17.19 -7.14 7.98
C SER A 122 -18.36 -7.11 8.95
N ASN A 123 -18.92 -5.93 9.15
CA ASN A 123 -20.17 -5.73 9.88
C ASN A 123 -21.06 -4.71 9.13
N GLU A 124 -22.24 -4.46 9.62
CA GLU A 124 -23.20 -3.52 9.01
C GLU A 124 -22.60 -2.10 8.85
N ALA A 125 -21.84 -1.63 9.85
CA ALA A 125 -21.21 -0.31 9.77
C ALA A 125 -20.18 -0.22 8.64
N THR A 126 -19.34 -1.25 8.43
CA THR A 126 -18.38 -1.27 7.32
C THR A 126 -19.08 -1.35 5.97
N GLN A 127 -20.15 -2.13 5.85
CA GLN A 127 -20.97 -2.17 4.64
C GLN A 127 -21.53 -0.79 4.30
N LEU A 128 -22.15 -0.11 5.27
CA LEU A 128 -22.71 1.24 5.08
C LEU A 128 -21.64 2.26 4.69
N LEU A 129 -20.42 2.13 5.22
CA LEU A 129 -19.32 3.00 4.83
C LEU A 129 -18.98 2.81 3.33
N PHE A 130 -18.83 1.59 2.85
CA PHE A 130 -18.59 1.33 1.43
C PHE A 130 -19.71 1.88 0.55
N GLU A 131 -20.97 1.58 0.90
CA GLU A 131 -22.15 2.04 0.13
C GLU A 131 -22.27 3.57 0.09
N ASN A 132 -22.20 4.21 1.26
CA ASN A 132 -22.38 5.67 1.37
C ASN A 132 -21.29 6.44 0.63
N TYR A 133 -20.03 6.04 0.75
CA TYR A 133 -18.94 6.76 0.10
C TYR A 133 -18.89 6.53 -1.40
N CYS A 134 -19.26 5.35 -1.90
CA CYS A 134 -19.44 5.11 -3.33
C CYS A 134 -20.53 6.00 -3.92
N ASN A 135 -21.63 6.23 -3.18
CA ASN A 135 -22.70 7.13 -3.60
C ASN A 135 -22.32 8.61 -3.49
N LEU A 136 -21.51 8.97 -2.49
CA LEU A 136 -21.09 10.36 -2.26
C LEU A 136 -20.05 10.84 -3.28
N TYR A 137 -19.17 9.91 -3.74
CA TYR A 137 -18.07 10.21 -4.66
C TYR A 137 -18.15 9.40 -5.97
N PRO A 138 -19.23 9.49 -6.75
CA PRO A 138 -19.41 8.72 -7.98
C PRO A 138 -18.35 9.04 -9.06
N GLN A 139 -17.71 10.20 -8.98
CA GLN A 139 -16.62 10.61 -9.89
C GLN A 139 -15.33 9.81 -9.67
N LEU A 140 -15.18 9.13 -8.52
CA LEU A 140 -14.04 8.24 -8.25
C LEU A 140 -14.27 6.81 -8.74
N ASN A 141 -15.44 6.52 -9.32
CA ASN A 141 -15.73 5.21 -9.87
C ASN A 141 -14.85 4.94 -11.10
N LEU A 142 -14.47 3.69 -11.27
CA LEU A 142 -13.65 3.28 -12.40
C LEU A 142 -14.44 3.38 -13.71
N PRO A 143 -13.89 3.99 -14.78
CA PRO A 143 -14.58 4.11 -16.05
C PRO A 143 -14.70 2.76 -16.79
N SER A 144 -13.90 1.77 -16.41
CA SER A 144 -13.95 0.41 -16.95
C SER A 144 -13.58 -0.58 -15.84
N GLN A 145 -14.20 -1.74 -15.82
CA GLN A 145 -13.88 -2.81 -14.87
C GLN A 145 -12.74 -3.72 -15.34
N ASP A 146 -12.15 -3.43 -16.49
CA ASP A 146 -11.04 -4.17 -17.06
C ASP A 146 -9.74 -3.83 -16.31
N ALA A 147 -9.25 -4.75 -15.44
CA ALA A 147 -8.05 -4.53 -14.64
C ALA A 147 -6.80 -4.26 -15.51
N ALA A 148 -6.72 -4.83 -16.71
CA ALA A 148 -5.62 -4.53 -17.64
C ALA A 148 -5.58 -3.04 -18.03
N LYS A 149 -6.71 -2.36 -18.00
CA LYS A 149 -6.80 -0.91 -18.26
C LYS A 149 -6.47 -0.06 -17.03
N PHE A 150 -6.69 -0.57 -15.82
CA PHE A 150 -6.29 0.14 -14.60
C PHE A 150 -4.82 0.03 -14.31
N ASP A 151 -4.29 -1.17 -14.47
CA ASP A 151 -2.88 -1.45 -14.25
C ASP A 151 -2.04 -0.91 -15.41
N ALA A 152 -2.67 -0.61 -16.55
CA ALA A 152 -2.09 0.16 -17.65
C ALA A 152 -2.12 1.66 -17.28
N HIS A 153 -1.14 2.07 -16.63
CA HIS A 153 -0.58 3.37 -16.25
C HIS A 153 -1.18 4.73 -16.72
N PRO A 154 -1.85 4.94 -17.87
CA PRO A 154 -2.41 6.23 -18.22
C PRO A 154 -3.52 6.72 -17.27
N SER A 155 -4.25 5.79 -16.67
CA SER A 155 -5.37 6.10 -15.77
C SER A 155 -4.93 6.56 -14.38
N TYR A 156 -3.73 6.20 -13.97
CA TYR A 156 -3.23 6.45 -12.62
C TYR A 156 -3.07 7.94 -12.30
N ARG A 157 -2.56 8.69 -13.27
CA ARG A 157 -2.42 10.15 -13.20
C ARG A 157 -3.75 10.85 -12.95
N GLU A 158 -4.75 10.50 -13.74
CA GLU A 158 -6.06 11.15 -13.69
C GLU A 158 -6.70 10.99 -12.30
N TYR A 159 -6.49 9.83 -11.66
CA TYR A 159 -7.02 9.55 -10.33
C TYR A 159 -6.31 10.33 -9.23
N VAL A 160 -4.97 10.39 -9.26
CA VAL A 160 -4.21 11.20 -8.30
C VAL A 160 -4.52 12.69 -8.49
N GLN A 161 -4.61 13.17 -9.73
CA GLN A 161 -5.02 14.54 -10.02
C GLN A 161 -6.43 14.85 -9.53
N ALA A 162 -7.39 13.97 -9.80
CA ALA A 162 -8.76 14.13 -9.33
C ALA A 162 -8.80 14.23 -7.79
N TYR A 163 -8.07 13.37 -7.08
CA TYR A 163 -7.95 13.44 -5.64
C TYR A 163 -7.28 14.75 -5.16
N MET A 164 -6.20 15.18 -5.79
CA MET A 164 -5.50 16.42 -5.41
C MET A 164 -6.31 17.68 -5.68
N GLN A 165 -7.23 17.66 -6.65
CA GLN A 165 -8.15 18.76 -6.95
C GLN A 165 -9.39 18.79 -6.04
N MET A 166 -9.63 17.74 -5.26
CA MET A 166 -10.75 17.71 -4.32
C MET A 166 -10.57 18.74 -3.20
N ALA A 167 -11.67 19.23 -2.67
CA ALA A 167 -11.66 20.12 -1.51
C ALA A 167 -11.01 19.42 -0.30
N HIS A 168 -10.41 20.21 0.59
CA HIS A 168 -9.70 19.66 1.75
C HIS A 168 -10.59 18.76 2.62
N TYR A 169 -11.86 19.16 2.83
CA TYR A 169 -12.79 18.37 3.63
C TYR A 169 -13.14 17.02 2.99
N GLU A 170 -13.21 16.94 1.65
CA GLU A 170 -13.46 15.69 0.92
C GLU A 170 -12.29 14.73 1.08
N ARG A 171 -11.06 15.25 0.92
CA ARG A 171 -9.84 14.44 1.15
C ARG A 171 -9.77 13.95 2.58
N LEU A 172 -10.15 14.79 3.58
CA LEU A 172 -10.19 14.40 4.98
C LEU A 172 -11.22 13.29 5.23
N GLN A 173 -12.41 13.38 4.61
CA GLN A 173 -13.43 12.34 4.70
C GLN A 173 -12.95 11.02 4.12
N LEU A 174 -12.35 11.05 2.92
CA LEU A 174 -11.81 9.86 2.26
C LEU A 174 -10.65 9.24 3.02
N HIS A 175 -9.76 10.06 3.58
CA HIS A 175 -8.66 9.60 4.42
C HIS A 175 -9.20 8.89 5.68
N GLY A 176 -10.12 9.52 6.42
CA GLY A 176 -10.73 8.93 7.59
C GLY A 176 -11.50 7.63 7.28
N LEU A 177 -12.16 7.54 6.12
CA LEU A 177 -12.79 6.31 5.66
C LEU A 177 -11.77 5.18 5.54
N VAL A 178 -10.64 5.44 4.85
CA VAL A 178 -9.59 4.42 4.65
C VAL A 178 -9.00 4.00 5.99
N GLU A 179 -8.72 4.93 6.89
CA GLU A 179 -8.21 4.61 8.24
C GLU A 179 -9.17 3.72 9.01
N ILE A 180 -10.48 4.02 9.01
CA ILE A 180 -11.49 3.19 9.65
C ILE A 180 -11.50 1.79 9.06
N LEU A 181 -11.57 1.65 7.73
CA LEU A 181 -11.60 0.35 7.07
C LEU A 181 -10.30 -0.44 7.30
N PHE A 182 -9.15 0.24 7.24
CA PHE A 182 -7.85 -0.37 7.45
C PHE A 182 -7.65 -0.84 8.90
N SER A 183 -8.24 -0.14 9.89
CA SER A 183 -8.14 -0.50 11.30
C SER A 183 -8.63 -1.93 11.60
N TYR A 184 -9.59 -2.45 10.84
CA TYR A 184 -10.04 -3.84 10.98
C TYR A 184 -8.94 -4.85 10.65
N PHE A 185 -8.05 -4.54 9.71
CA PHE A 185 -6.90 -5.36 9.36
C PHE A 185 -5.76 -5.16 10.35
N VAL A 186 -5.53 -3.93 10.80
CA VAL A 186 -4.53 -3.56 11.82
C VAL A 186 -4.76 -4.36 13.11
N LYS A 187 -6.00 -4.50 13.55
CA LYS A 187 -6.38 -5.28 14.74
C LYS A 187 -5.82 -6.71 14.72
N HIS A 188 -5.65 -7.29 13.54
CA HIS A 188 -5.17 -8.67 13.35
C HIS A 188 -3.76 -8.72 12.76
N ALA A 189 -3.13 -7.58 12.53
CA ALA A 189 -1.78 -7.51 12.00
C ALA A 189 -0.78 -8.11 13.00
N LYS A 190 0.22 -8.80 12.46
CA LYS A 190 1.31 -9.38 13.23
C LYS A 190 2.61 -8.75 12.78
N GLN A 191 3.44 -8.34 13.73
CA GLN A 191 4.79 -7.92 13.38
C GLN A 191 5.50 -9.07 12.66
N ARG A 192 6.08 -8.80 11.51
CA ARG A 192 6.83 -9.81 10.77
C ARG A 192 7.91 -10.42 11.66
N ALA A 193 8.06 -11.73 11.64
CA ALA A 193 9.08 -12.44 12.41
C ALA A 193 10.51 -11.90 12.16
N VAL A 194 10.73 -11.36 10.97
CA VAL A 194 11.92 -10.63 10.57
C VAL A 194 12.22 -9.41 11.45
N MET A 195 11.19 -8.71 11.90
CA MET A 195 11.32 -7.55 12.77
C MET A 195 11.61 -7.96 14.25
N SER A 196 11.38 -9.23 14.61
CA SER A 196 11.79 -9.77 15.90
C SER A 196 13.29 -10.12 15.96
N ASP A 197 13.97 -10.28 14.82
CA ASP A 197 15.42 -10.30 14.75
C ASP A 197 15.94 -8.85 14.86
N SER A 198 16.49 -8.51 16.01
CA SER A 198 17.00 -7.17 16.31
C SER A 198 18.04 -6.67 15.28
N ARG A 199 18.79 -7.58 14.65
CA ARG A 199 19.76 -7.24 13.60
C ARG A 199 19.07 -6.85 12.32
N MET A 200 18.03 -7.59 11.92
CA MET A 200 17.29 -7.30 10.69
C MET A 200 16.50 -5.99 10.83
N ALA A 201 15.82 -5.80 11.97
CA ALA A 201 15.14 -4.54 12.29
C ALA A 201 16.12 -3.36 12.30
N GLY A 202 17.30 -3.53 12.90
CA GLY A 202 18.37 -2.52 12.90
C GLY A 202 18.86 -2.18 11.49
N LEU A 203 19.02 -3.18 10.61
CA LEU A 203 19.40 -2.96 9.21
C LEU A 203 18.33 -2.23 8.41
N MET A 204 17.07 -2.58 8.59
CA MET A 204 15.95 -1.89 7.93
C MET A 204 15.88 -0.42 8.38
N LYS A 205 16.01 -0.18 9.68
CA LYS A 205 16.09 1.17 10.25
C LYS A 205 17.29 1.94 9.70
N TYR A 206 18.46 1.32 9.65
CA TYR A 206 19.66 1.93 9.07
C TYR A 206 19.45 2.35 7.62
N VAL A 207 18.85 1.48 6.78
CA VAL A 207 18.51 1.85 5.38
C VAL A 207 17.58 3.05 5.32
N GLN A 208 16.58 3.14 6.22
CA GLN A 208 15.66 4.27 6.28
C GLN A 208 16.33 5.59 6.65
N GLU A 209 17.22 5.54 7.63
CA GLU A 209 17.93 6.72 8.13
C GLU A 209 18.99 7.24 7.14
N HIS A 210 19.50 6.37 6.24
CA HIS A 210 20.57 6.69 5.30
C HIS A 210 20.12 6.61 3.83
N MET A 211 18.82 6.74 3.55
CA MET A 211 18.31 6.62 2.17
C MET A 211 18.87 7.67 1.21
N GLU A 212 19.25 8.83 1.71
CA GLU A 212 19.87 9.91 0.94
C GLU A 212 21.33 9.62 0.58
N GLU A 213 21.92 8.59 1.18
CA GLU A 213 23.30 8.21 0.96
C GLU A 213 23.41 7.05 -0.07
N PRO A 214 24.56 6.92 -0.74
CA PRO A 214 24.80 5.79 -1.63
C PRO A 214 25.05 4.51 -0.82
N LEU A 215 23.99 3.81 -0.45
CA LEU A 215 24.07 2.55 0.30
C LEU A 215 24.51 1.38 -0.57
N SER A 216 25.39 0.54 -0.03
CA SER A 216 25.86 -0.71 -0.65
C SER A 216 25.57 -1.95 0.21
N THR A 217 25.60 -3.12 -0.43
CA THR A 217 25.45 -4.40 0.29
C THR A 217 26.63 -4.63 1.23
N GLU A 218 27.81 -4.11 0.89
CA GLU A 218 29.03 -4.17 1.68
C GLU A 218 28.89 -3.39 2.99
N GLU A 219 28.41 -2.16 2.92
CA GLU A 219 28.15 -1.30 4.09
C GLU A 219 27.14 -1.93 5.04
N LEU A 220 26.02 -2.46 4.48
CA LEU A 220 25.03 -3.15 5.31
C LEU A 220 25.60 -4.41 5.98
N ALA A 221 26.50 -5.15 5.30
CA ALA A 221 27.15 -6.32 5.87
C ALA A 221 28.07 -5.93 7.02
N GLN A 222 28.82 -4.83 6.89
CA GLN A 222 29.67 -4.27 7.95
C GLN A 222 28.81 -3.82 9.14
N GLN A 223 27.72 -3.11 8.89
CA GLN A 223 26.81 -2.63 9.93
C GLN A 223 26.17 -3.77 10.74
N ALA A 224 25.89 -4.89 10.09
CA ALA A 224 25.37 -6.10 10.74
C ALA A 224 26.46 -7.00 11.35
N CYS A 225 27.73 -6.67 11.17
CA CYS A 225 28.88 -7.51 11.55
C CYS A 225 28.80 -8.93 10.95
N VAL A 226 28.38 -9.04 9.68
CA VAL A 226 28.26 -10.32 8.95
C VAL A 226 28.97 -10.27 7.59
N THR A 227 29.18 -11.42 6.99
CA THR A 227 29.67 -11.49 5.62
C THR A 227 28.55 -11.11 4.63
N LYS A 228 28.92 -10.59 3.44
CA LYS A 228 27.97 -10.27 2.36
C LYS A 228 27.08 -11.46 2.00
N CYS A 229 27.64 -12.66 1.93
CA CYS A 229 26.87 -13.89 1.64
C CYS A 229 25.84 -14.20 2.71
N HIS A 230 26.19 -13.98 3.98
CA HIS A 230 25.27 -14.17 5.11
C HIS A 230 24.16 -13.11 5.07
N LEU A 231 24.49 -11.84 4.83
CA LEU A 231 23.50 -10.77 4.66
C LEU A 231 22.50 -11.08 3.55
N ILE A 232 22.97 -11.53 2.39
CA ILE A 232 22.08 -11.91 1.27
C ILE A 232 21.12 -13.03 1.66
N ARG A 233 21.59 -14.04 2.40
CA ARG A 233 20.74 -15.12 2.92
C ARG A 233 19.72 -14.60 3.93
N MET A 234 20.13 -13.73 4.85
CA MET A 234 19.22 -13.09 5.80
C MET A 234 18.10 -12.37 5.09
N PHE A 235 18.41 -11.48 4.15
CA PHE A 235 17.40 -10.73 3.39
C PHE A 235 16.49 -11.63 2.55
N ARG A 236 17.03 -12.67 1.91
CA ARG A 236 16.21 -13.63 1.15
C ARG A 236 15.27 -14.43 2.03
N SER A 237 15.76 -14.92 3.17
CA SER A 237 14.94 -15.66 4.14
C SER A 237 13.85 -14.78 4.74
N ALA A 238 14.18 -13.54 5.00
CA ALA A 238 13.38 -12.60 5.74
C ALA A 238 12.35 -11.85 4.87
N LEU A 239 12.76 -11.39 3.70
CA LEU A 239 11.99 -10.49 2.82
C LEU A 239 11.77 -11.07 1.42
N GLY A 240 12.27 -12.27 1.12
CA GLY A 240 12.19 -12.88 -0.21
C GLY A 240 13.05 -12.16 -1.27
N MET A 241 13.87 -11.18 -0.90
CA MET A 241 14.64 -10.36 -1.83
C MET A 241 16.09 -10.13 -1.37
N THR A 242 16.93 -9.59 -2.26
CA THR A 242 18.31 -9.24 -1.92
C THR A 242 18.38 -7.88 -1.22
N PRO A 243 19.44 -7.59 -0.43
CA PRO A 243 19.63 -6.27 0.21
C PRO A 243 19.59 -5.12 -0.79
N LEU A 244 20.26 -5.26 -1.93
CA LEU A 244 20.29 -4.24 -2.97
C LEU A 244 18.89 -3.98 -3.56
N ARG A 245 18.09 -5.02 -3.75
CA ARG A 245 16.70 -4.87 -4.21
C ARG A 245 15.86 -4.13 -3.19
N TYR A 246 16.02 -4.43 -1.89
CA TYR A 246 15.34 -3.74 -0.80
C TYR A 246 15.71 -2.25 -0.76
N ILE A 247 17.02 -1.91 -0.71
CA ILE A 247 17.50 -0.52 -0.75
C ILE A 247 16.91 0.22 -1.94
N THR A 248 16.98 -0.39 -3.12
CA THR A 248 16.52 0.20 -4.37
C THR A 248 15.01 0.46 -4.36
N GLN A 249 14.24 -0.45 -3.80
CA GLN A 249 12.79 -0.28 -3.65
C GLN A 249 12.47 0.89 -2.72
N CYS A 250 13.12 0.97 -1.56
CA CYS A 250 12.95 2.09 -0.62
C CYS A 250 13.28 3.45 -1.27
N LYS A 251 14.42 3.52 -2.00
CA LYS A 251 14.84 4.74 -2.71
C LYS A 251 13.86 5.17 -3.80
N VAL A 252 13.33 4.22 -4.57
CA VAL A 252 12.33 4.53 -5.62
C VAL A 252 11.01 4.98 -4.99
N GLN A 253 10.57 4.37 -3.88
CA GLN A 253 9.39 4.82 -3.16
C GLN A 253 9.57 6.23 -2.58
N HIS A 254 10.74 6.54 -2.03
CA HIS A 254 11.04 7.90 -1.56
C HIS A 254 11.10 8.90 -2.71
N ALA A 255 11.68 8.51 -3.86
CA ALA A 255 11.68 9.33 -5.06
C ALA A 255 10.26 9.64 -5.58
N GLN A 256 9.33 8.68 -5.52
CA GLN A 256 7.92 8.92 -5.85
C GLN A 256 7.33 10.04 -4.99
N THR A 257 7.58 9.98 -3.67
CA THR A 257 7.15 11.02 -2.74
C THR A 257 7.71 12.39 -3.10
N LEU A 258 9.03 12.49 -3.35
CA LEU A 258 9.67 13.76 -3.72
C LEU A 258 9.15 14.31 -5.06
N LEU A 259 8.94 13.44 -6.05
CA LEU A 259 8.40 13.83 -7.35
C LEU A 259 6.99 14.42 -7.23
N LEU A 260 6.19 13.98 -6.28
CA LEU A 260 4.81 14.42 -6.07
C LEU A 260 4.70 15.66 -5.18
N ARG A 261 5.59 15.81 -4.19
CA ARG A 261 5.50 16.86 -3.15
C ARG A 261 6.39 18.07 -3.41
N THR A 262 7.33 17.98 -4.35
CA THR A 262 8.34 19.03 -4.53
C THR A 262 8.51 19.39 -5.99
N GLU A 263 8.99 20.62 -6.23
CA GLU A 263 9.40 21.10 -7.54
C GLU A 263 10.84 20.72 -7.91
N LEU A 264 11.48 19.82 -7.15
CA LEU A 264 12.84 19.36 -7.44
C LEU A 264 12.90 18.74 -8.83
N SER A 265 13.88 19.07 -9.63
CA SER A 265 14.11 18.42 -10.92
C SER A 265 14.37 16.92 -10.75
N VAL A 266 14.12 16.13 -11.79
CA VAL A 266 14.41 14.67 -11.77
C VAL A 266 15.84 14.37 -11.33
N LYS A 267 16.80 15.21 -11.74
CA LYS A 267 18.20 15.10 -11.31
C LYS A 267 18.30 15.31 -9.79
N GLN A 268 17.75 16.40 -9.27
CA GLN A 268 17.76 16.69 -7.83
C GLN A 268 17.06 15.61 -7.00
N VAL A 269 15.95 15.06 -7.50
CA VAL A 269 15.28 13.92 -6.83
C VAL A 269 16.20 12.70 -6.81
N GLY A 270 16.83 12.34 -7.92
CA GLY A 270 17.77 11.23 -7.98
C GLY A 270 18.95 11.41 -7.00
N GLU A 271 19.50 12.63 -6.91
CA GLU A 271 20.55 12.99 -5.95
C GLU A 271 20.05 12.92 -4.51
N ALA A 272 18.86 13.46 -4.21
CA ALA A 272 18.25 13.45 -2.88
C ALA A 272 17.97 12.05 -2.35
N VAL A 273 17.66 11.10 -3.22
CA VAL A 273 17.49 9.69 -2.83
C VAL A 273 18.80 8.88 -2.96
N GLY A 274 19.94 9.55 -3.09
CA GLY A 274 21.28 8.96 -3.02
C GLY A 274 21.69 8.13 -4.24
N PHE A 275 21.23 8.47 -5.45
CA PHE A 275 21.77 7.92 -6.70
C PHE A 275 22.89 8.81 -7.26
N LYS A 276 24.07 8.23 -7.43
CA LYS A 276 25.23 8.90 -8.07
C LYS A 276 25.06 8.97 -9.61
N ASP A 277 24.47 7.95 -10.21
CA ASP A 277 24.18 7.86 -11.65
C ASP A 277 22.69 8.08 -11.90
N ILE A 278 22.36 9.27 -12.39
CA ILE A 278 20.98 9.67 -12.67
C ILE A 278 20.40 8.86 -13.85
N SER A 279 21.21 8.47 -14.81
CA SER A 279 20.75 7.60 -15.90
C SER A 279 20.36 6.21 -15.38
N TYR A 280 21.12 5.67 -14.42
CA TYR A 280 20.76 4.43 -13.73
C TYR A 280 19.47 4.61 -12.94
N PHE A 281 19.33 5.70 -12.19
CA PHE A 281 18.08 6.03 -11.46
C PHE A 281 16.87 6.03 -12.39
N ILE A 282 16.94 6.73 -13.52
CA ILE A 282 15.83 6.81 -14.49
C ILE A 282 15.46 5.42 -15.02
N ARG A 283 16.47 4.62 -15.44
CA ARG A 283 16.22 3.24 -15.93
C ARG A 283 15.61 2.35 -14.86
N LEU A 284 16.08 2.48 -13.62
CA LEU A 284 15.61 1.69 -12.49
C LEU A 284 14.17 2.06 -12.12
N PHE A 285 13.89 3.36 -12.01
CA PHE A 285 12.56 3.89 -11.73
C PHE A 285 11.56 3.39 -12.78
N ARG A 286 11.92 3.53 -14.08
CA ARG A 286 11.09 3.01 -15.18
C ARG A 286 10.88 1.50 -15.11
N ARG A 287 11.91 0.73 -14.75
CA ARG A 287 11.80 -0.72 -14.62
C ARG A 287 10.85 -1.14 -13.50
N GLN A 288 10.79 -0.39 -12.40
CA GLN A 288 9.95 -0.71 -11.25
C GLN A 288 8.51 -0.21 -11.41
N LEU A 289 8.33 0.94 -12.05
CA LEU A 289 7.05 1.65 -12.09
C LEU A 289 6.45 1.77 -13.51
N GLY A 290 7.17 1.34 -14.53
CA GLY A 290 6.76 1.43 -15.93
C GLY A 290 7.00 2.80 -16.58
N PHE A 291 7.36 3.83 -15.83
CA PHE A 291 7.58 5.21 -16.29
C PHE A 291 8.95 5.74 -15.89
N THR A 292 9.44 6.70 -16.67
CA THR A 292 10.54 7.55 -16.20
C THR A 292 10.05 8.48 -15.08
N PRO A 293 10.94 8.99 -14.22
CA PRO A 293 10.55 9.95 -13.18
C PRO A 293 9.88 11.21 -13.74
N GLN A 294 10.31 11.67 -14.94
CA GLN A 294 9.71 12.81 -15.62
C GLN A 294 8.27 12.49 -16.07
N GLU A 295 8.06 11.36 -16.75
CA GLU A 295 6.72 10.90 -17.14
C GLU A 295 5.84 10.67 -15.92
N TYR A 296 6.40 10.17 -14.81
CA TYR A 296 5.69 9.97 -13.55
C TYR A 296 5.19 11.30 -12.99
N ARG A 297 6.05 12.33 -12.95
CA ARG A 297 5.67 13.68 -12.52
C ARG A 297 4.65 14.32 -13.45
N GLU A 298 4.91 14.35 -14.75
CA GLU A 298 4.02 14.94 -15.75
C GLU A 298 2.65 14.24 -15.77
N LYS A 299 2.65 12.93 -15.51
CA LYS A 299 1.43 12.14 -15.40
C LYS A 299 0.70 12.32 -14.08
N LEU A 300 1.30 12.86 -13.04
CA LEU A 300 0.68 13.00 -11.71
C LEU A 300 0.46 14.46 -11.29
N ILE A 301 1.17 15.44 -11.87
CA ILE A 301 1.13 16.84 -11.43
C ILE A 301 0.85 17.80 -12.60
N GLY A 302 1.22 17.44 -13.85
CA GLY A 302 1.15 18.27 -15.05
C GLY A 302 -0.20 18.38 -15.75
#